data_12d91dd86aabd83f59c501b7fea289bb
#
_entry.id   12d91dd86aabd83f59c501b7fea289bb
#
_cell.length_a   1.000
_cell.length_b   1.000
_cell.length_c   1.000
_cell.angle_alpha   90.00
_cell.angle_beta   90.00
_cell.angle_gamma   90.00
#
_symmetry.space_group_name_H-M   'P 1'
#
loop_
_entity.id
_entity.type
_entity.pdbx_description
1 polymer ?
#
loop_
_entity_poly.entity_id
_entity_poly.type
_entity_poly.pdbx_seq_one_letter_code
_entity_poly.pdbx_strand_id
1 'polypeptide(L)'
;MRKIFIPILSLSLIFSCMSDDQYDDLNKDPKNPTQVTEDVLFTSATKSLFDQMSSTNVNNNVFKLFAQYFTQTTYIDESNYDLNGRTITDSHWTEMYSNVLFDLNDSKEKVIANAELTSEEKEGRLAQIEVLSIYTWQQLVDTFGDIPYTEALKIEEFSLPAYDDAETVIYPDLIDRIDAVIANFDSGEGFGSVGDRIYGGDMTAWKKFANSLKLRLGIRLTDINPTLARSTVESAVASGVFTSNADNALLNYQSATPNTNPLWVDLVESGRQDFVAANTIVDIMNDLDDPRRPFYFRENVGPDTYVGGDYGDSNSYTTNSQLGDLLHEATFAGVLIDYSEVSFYLAEAAERTYAVGGTATEFYNNGITASIEYWGGETTDITNYLADPEVDYASASGTWREKIGTQFWLAMYNRGFEGWTVWRKYDYPVMNIAVESENPVPLRYTYPVDEQNLNVDNWDAASAAIGGDSQTTKLFWDIM
;
A
#
# COMPACT_ATOMS: atom_id res chain seq x y z
N MET A 1 -78.58 40.14 37.62
CA MET A 1 -78.04 38.79 37.84
C MET A 1 -77.13 38.45 36.65
N ARG A 2 -75.80 38.63 36.80
CA ARG A 2 -74.80 38.38 35.78
C ARG A 2 -74.24 37.00 36.06
N LYS A 3 -74.45 36.01 35.14
CA LYS A 3 -73.87 34.71 35.23
C LYS A 3 -72.47 34.78 34.65
N ILE A 4 -71.46 34.54 35.48
CA ILE A 4 -70.10 34.40 35.09
C ILE A 4 -69.88 32.93 34.62
N PHE A 5 -69.59 32.74 33.34
CA PHE A 5 -69.15 31.49 32.82
C PHE A 5 -67.59 31.42 32.96
N ILE A 6 -67.08 30.50 33.76
CA ILE A 6 -65.70 30.19 33.87
C ILE A 6 -65.41 29.03 32.86
N PRO A 7 -64.63 29.21 31.85
CA PRO A 7 -64.14 28.05 31.02
C PRO A 7 -63.10 27.27 31.82
N ILE A 8 -63.43 26.05 32.13
CA ILE A 8 -62.46 25.08 32.62
C ILE A 8 -61.53 24.73 31.44
N LEU A 9 -60.34 25.32 31.48
CA LEU A 9 -59.21 24.93 30.56
C LEU A 9 -58.65 23.60 31.07
N SER A 10 -59.08 22.49 30.49
CA SER A 10 -58.48 21.19 30.74
C SER A 10 -57.07 21.17 30.16
N LEU A 11 -56.11 21.30 31.05
CA LEU A 11 -54.69 21.16 30.75
C LEU A 11 -54.41 19.67 30.53
N SER A 12 -54.50 19.20 29.29
CA SER A 12 -54.02 17.88 28.86
C SER A 12 -52.51 17.93 28.85
N LEU A 13 -51.87 17.61 29.95
CA LEU A 13 -50.46 17.27 29.99
C LEU A 13 -50.31 15.93 29.27
N ILE A 14 -49.95 15.99 28.01
CA ILE A 14 -49.46 14.85 27.25
C ILE A 14 -48.07 14.53 27.82
N PHE A 15 -47.99 13.64 28.77
CA PHE A 15 -46.76 12.97 29.14
C PHE A 15 -46.41 12.03 27.99
N SER A 16 -45.73 12.56 27.01
CA SER A 16 -44.95 11.75 26.08
C SER A 16 -43.61 11.41 26.78
N CYS A 17 -43.68 10.57 27.79
CA CYS A 17 -42.48 9.88 28.25
C CYS A 17 -42.24 8.79 27.25
N MET A 18 -41.30 8.97 26.34
CA MET A 18 -40.66 7.84 25.65
C MET A 18 -40.06 6.97 26.74
N SER A 19 -40.26 5.65 26.67
CA SER A 19 -39.59 4.71 27.55
C SER A 19 -38.09 4.71 27.28
N ASP A 20 -37.29 4.31 28.26
CA ASP A 20 -35.84 4.16 28.08
C ASP A 20 -35.53 3.27 26.87
N ASP A 21 -36.29 2.18 26.64
CA ASP A 21 -36.21 1.34 25.47
C ASP A 21 -36.44 2.09 24.15
N GLN A 22 -37.31 3.11 24.13
CA GLN A 22 -37.54 3.94 22.92
C GLN A 22 -36.40 4.93 22.69
N TYR A 23 -35.76 5.42 23.75
CA TYR A 23 -34.53 6.22 23.60
C TYR A 23 -33.37 5.36 23.14
N ASP A 24 -33.23 4.14 23.66
CA ASP A 24 -32.22 3.17 23.21
C ASP A 24 -32.44 2.79 21.75
N ASP A 25 -33.68 2.60 21.29
CA ASP A 25 -33.98 2.34 19.89
C ASP A 25 -33.68 3.51 18.95
N LEU A 26 -33.89 4.75 19.43
CA LEU A 26 -33.54 5.96 18.68
C LEU A 26 -32.03 6.20 18.60
N ASN A 27 -31.26 5.68 19.55
CA ASN A 27 -29.81 5.74 19.58
C ASN A 27 -29.15 4.58 18.86
N LYS A 28 -29.92 3.57 18.44
CA LYS A 28 -29.41 2.51 17.56
C LYS A 28 -29.26 3.08 16.16
N ASP A 29 -28.02 3.15 15.68
CA ASP A 29 -27.78 3.44 14.28
C ASP A 29 -27.97 2.15 13.46
N PRO A 30 -29.07 2.05 12.66
CA PRO A 30 -29.32 0.83 11.90
C PRO A 30 -28.32 0.64 10.72
N LYS A 31 -27.50 1.66 10.46
CA LYS A 31 -26.47 1.61 9.41
C LYS A 31 -25.12 1.16 9.92
N ASN A 32 -24.87 1.32 11.22
CA ASN A 32 -23.64 0.90 11.88
C ASN A 32 -23.98 -0.16 12.93
N PRO A 33 -23.85 -1.45 12.62
CA PRO A 33 -24.16 -2.52 13.56
C PRO A 33 -23.25 -2.41 14.79
N THR A 34 -23.85 -2.53 15.98
CA THR A 34 -23.11 -2.51 17.26
C THR A 34 -22.35 -3.80 17.55
N GLN A 35 -22.60 -4.84 16.75
CA GLN A 35 -21.87 -6.13 16.79
C GLN A 35 -21.59 -6.55 15.35
N VAL A 36 -20.32 -6.67 15.02
CA VAL A 36 -19.83 -7.19 13.75
C VAL A 36 -19.07 -8.50 14.03
N THR A 37 -19.11 -9.41 13.09
CA THR A 37 -18.38 -10.68 13.17
C THR A 37 -16.93 -10.49 12.75
N GLU A 38 -16.08 -11.44 13.10
CA GLU A 38 -14.65 -11.44 12.78
C GLU A 38 -14.36 -11.37 11.28
N ASP A 39 -15.20 -12.02 10.46
CA ASP A 39 -15.05 -12.04 9.00
C ASP A 39 -15.40 -10.68 8.36
N VAL A 40 -16.38 -9.95 8.89
CA VAL A 40 -16.74 -8.60 8.42
C VAL A 40 -15.61 -7.62 8.73
N LEU A 41 -15.01 -7.67 9.92
CA LEU A 41 -13.87 -6.84 10.29
C LEU A 41 -12.64 -7.15 9.43
N PHE A 42 -12.34 -8.42 9.21
CA PHE A 42 -11.26 -8.83 8.32
C PHE A 42 -11.46 -8.32 6.89
N THR A 43 -12.69 -8.44 6.36
CA THR A 43 -13.03 -7.93 5.03
C THR A 43 -12.94 -6.39 4.97
N SER A 44 -13.41 -5.69 6.01
CA SER A 44 -13.33 -4.23 6.13
C SER A 44 -11.89 -3.75 6.11
N ALA A 45 -11.05 -4.32 6.98
CA ALA A 45 -9.64 -3.99 7.05
C ALA A 45 -8.91 -4.29 5.73
N THR A 46 -9.20 -5.45 5.11
CA THR A 46 -8.65 -5.81 3.80
C THR A 46 -8.99 -4.75 2.75
N LYS A 47 -10.26 -4.34 2.68
CA LYS A 47 -10.69 -3.31 1.72
C LYS A 47 -10.02 -1.97 1.99
N SER A 48 -10.00 -1.50 3.23
CA SER A 48 -9.34 -0.25 3.64
C SER A 48 -7.87 -0.23 3.25
N LEU A 49 -7.15 -1.33 3.48
CA LEU A 49 -5.76 -1.48 3.09
C LEU A 49 -5.57 -1.36 1.58
N PHE A 50 -6.34 -2.09 0.78
CA PHE A 50 -6.26 -2.03 -0.67
C PHE A 50 -6.66 -0.67 -1.22
N ASP A 51 -7.70 -0.04 -0.67
CA ASP A 51 -8.15 1.30 -1.07
C ASP A 51 -7.06 2.33 -0.81
N GLN A 52 -6.44 2.31 0.37
CA GLN A 52 -5.35 3.21 0.71
C GLN A 52 -4.15 3.04 -0.21
N MET A 53 -3.75 1.80 -0.52
CA MET A 53 -2.60 1.54 -1.38
C MET A 53 -2.88 1.83 -2.86
N SER A 54 -4.14 1.72 -3.31
CA SER A 54 -4.54 1.95 -4.71
C SER A 54 -4.87 3.41 -5.02
N SER A 55 -5.30 4.19 -4.03
CA SER A 55 -5.77 5.58 -4.19
C SER A 55 -4.72 6.48 -4.85
N THR A 56 -5.19 7.51 -5.54
CA THR A 56 -4.40 8.67 -5.98
C THR A 56 -4.99 9.98 -5.47
N ASN A 57 -5.94 9.89 -4.53
CA ASN A 57 -6.50 11.06 -3.88
C ASN A 57 -5.43 11.77 -3.07
N VAL A 58 -5.10 12.98 -3.48
CA VAL A 58 -4.02 13.77 -2.88
C VAL A 58 -4.27 14.17 -1.41
N ASN A 59 -5.45 13.91 -0.87
CA ASN A 59 -5.69 14.09 0.56
C ASN A 59 -5.26 12.87 1.39
N ASN A 60 -5.05 11.70 0.75
CA ASN A 60 -4.80 10.43 1.43
C ASN A 60 -3.48 9.78 0.98
N ASN A 61 -3.14 9.88 -0.30
CA ASN A 61 -2.04 9.12 -0.89
C ASN A 61 -1.39 9.90 -2.05
N VAL A 62 -0.10 10.22 -1.92
CA VAL A 62 0.69 10.91 -2.94
C VAL A 62 1.87 10.07 -3.45
N PHE A 63 1.90 8.77 -3.15
CA PHE A 63 3.05 7.92 -3.49
C PHE A 63 3.29 7.80 -5.00
N LYS A 64 2.23 7.87 -5.84
CA LYS A 64 2.39 7.86 -7.30
C LYS A 64 3.04 9.15 -7.82
N LEU A 65 2.89 10.26 -7.08
CA LEU A 65 3.61 11.50 -7.33
C LEU A 65 5.05 11.40 -6.85
N PHE A 66 5.30 10.89 -5.65
CA PHE A 66 6.67 10.69 -5.13
C PHE A 66 7.49 9.74 -6.00
N ALA A 67 6.85 8.71 -6.53
CA ALA A 67 7.47 7.82 -7.51
C ALA A 67 7.61 8.46 -8.89
N GLN A 68 7.11 9.67 -9.12
CA GLN A 68 7.09 10.37 -10.40
C GLN A 68 6.47 9.57 -11.56
N TYR A 69 5.44 8.76 -11.24
CA TYR A 69 4.63 8.10 -12.26
C TYR A 69 3.61 9.04 -12.86
N PHE A 70 3.00 9.87 -12.00
CA PHE A 70 2.01 10.88 -12.35
C PHE A 70 2.60 12.27 -12.07
N THR A 71 2.09 13.26 -12.79
CA THR A 71 2.25 14.68 -12.46
C THR A 71 0.91 15.39 -12.59
N GLN A 72 0.78 16.55 -11.94
CA GLN A 72 -0.49 17.23 -11.83
C GLN A 72 -0.71 18.22 -12.99
N THR A 73 -1.98 18.47 -13.30
CA THR A 73 -2.39 19.50 -14.28
C THR A 73 -2.78 20.79 -13.60
N THR A 74 -3.12 20.73 -12.31
CA THR A 74 -3.55 21.85 -11.46
C THR A 74 -3.30 21.52 -10.00
N TYR A 75 -3.20 22.51 -9.14
CA TYR A 75 -2.90 22.32 -7.71
C TYR A 75 -1.66 21.47 -7.48
N ILE A 76 -0.54 21.94 -8.03
CA ILE A 76 0.71 21.19 -8.17
C ILE A 76 1.54 21.07 -6.89
N ASP A 77 0.98 21.41 -5.74
CA ASP A 77 1.69 21.41 -4.45
C ASP A 77 2.33 20.05 -4.14
N GLU A 78 1.58 18.96 -4.33
CA GLU A 78 2.05 17.61 -4.01
C GLU A 78 3.13 17.10 -4.97
N SER A 79 3.07 17.49 -6.27
CA SER A 79 4.15 17.22 -7.24
C SER A 79 5.42 18.04 -6.94
N ASN A 80 5.29 19.12 -6.18
CA ASN A 80 6.39 19.95 -5.69
C ASN A 80 6.79 19.63 -4.24
N TYR A 81 6.28 18.52 -3.71
CA TYR A 81 6.59 18.00 -2.38
C TYR A 81 6.17 18.90 -1.23
N ASP A 82 5.25 19.85 -1.46
CA ASP A 82 4.63 20.63 -0.41
C ASP A 82 3.38 19.91 0.13
N LEU A 83 3.53 19.25 1.25
CA LEU A 83 2.45 18.56 1.95
C LEU A 83 1.82 19.40 3.07
N ASN A 84 2.31 20.64 3.30
CA ASN A 84 1.88 21.46 4.45
C ASN A 84 0.45 21.99 4.31
N GLY A 85 -0.05 22.11 3.09
CA GLY A 85 -1.42 22.58 2.82
C GLY A 85 -2.51 21.54 3.11
N ARG A 86 -2.15 20.29 3.37
CA ARG A 86 -3.07 19.16 3.56
C ARG A 86 -2.62 18.26 4.71
N THR A 87 -3.54 17.45 5.22
CA THR A 87 -3.28 16.48 6.31
C THR A 87 -3.03 15.08 5.76
N ILE A 88 -2.15 14.97 4.72
CA ILE A 88 -1.92 13.70 4.02
C ILE A 88 -1.28 12.66 4.94
N THR A 89 -0.29 13.08 5.72
CA THR A 89 0.42 12.20 6.66
C THR A 89 -0.50 11.72 7.76
N ASP A 90 -1.35 12.62 8.30
CA ASP A 90 -2.37 12.28 9.32
C ASP A 90 -3.43 11.32 8.73
N SER A 91 -3.86 11.55 7.49
CA SER A 91 -4.85 10.71 6.82
C SER A 91 -4.31 9.29 6.60
N HIS A 92 -3.08 9.16 6.10
CA HIS A 92 -2.43 7.86 5.89
C HIS A 92 -2.23 7.11 7.22
N TRP A 93 -1.73 7.80 8.24
CA TRP A 93 -1.55 7.26 9.59
C TRP A 93 -2.88 6.76 10.17
N THR A 94 -3.91 7.60 10.14
CA THR A 94 -5.25 7.25 10.65
C THR A 94 -5.84 6.06 9.92
N GLU A 95 -5.75 6.01 8.60
CA GLU A 95 -6.26 4.89 7.81
C GLU A 95 -5.58 3.58 8.21
N MET A 96 -4.25 3.57 8.32
CA MET A 96 -3.50 2.35 8.63
C MET A 96 -3.69 1.90 10.08
N TYR A 97 -3.69 2.82 11.05
CA TYR A 97 -3.89 2.44 12.46
C TYR A 97 -5.34 2.13 12.81
N SER A 98 -6.29 3.00 12.40
CA SER A 98 -7.67 2.94 12.89
C SER A 98 -8.57 2.06 12.03
N ASN A 99 -8.40 2.09 10.70
CA ASN A 99 -9.30 1.36 9.80
C ASN A 99 -8.73 0.01 9.34
N VAL A 100 -7.39 -0.16 9.42
CA VAL A 100 -6.77 -1.43 9.06
C VAL A 100 -6.33 -2.21 10.31
N LEU A 101 -5.35 -1.70 11.06
CA LEU A 101 -4.77 -2.45 12.18
C LEU A 101 -5.75 -2.67 13.33
N PHE A 102 -6.57 -1.67 13.65
CA PHE A 102 -7.57 -1.80 14.72
C PHE A 102 -8.64 -2.82 14.34
N ASP A 103 -9.19 -2.78 13.11
CA ASP A 103 -10.17 -3.77 12.64
C ASP A 103 -9.57 -5.18 12.59
N LEU A 104 -8.30 -5.32 12.16
CA LEU A 104 -7.59 -6.62 12.20
C LEU A 104 -7.41 -7.12 13.63
N ASN A 105 -7.08 -6.24 14.58
CA ASN A 105 -6.94 -6.62 15.98
C ASN A 105 -8.28 -7.01 16.60
N ASP A 106 -9.36 -6.28 16.35
CA ASP A 106 -10.70 -6.65 16.84
C ASP A 106 -11.17 -7.98 16.20
N SER A 107 -10.89 -8.18 14.90
CA SER A 107 -11.14 -9.48 14.25
C SER A 107 -10.37 -10.61 14.95
N LYS A 108 -9.09 -10.40 15.26
CA LYS A 108 -8.23 -11.35 16.00
C LYS A 108 -8.82 -11.72 17.36
N GLU A 109 -9.20 -10.72 18.15
CA GLU A 109 -9.80 -10.94 19.47
C GLU A 109 -11.11 -11.75 19.39
N LYS A 110 -11.95 -11.45 18.40
CA LYS A 110 -13.20 -12.19 18.15
C LYS A 110 -12.94 -13.64 17.73
N VAL A 111 -11.98 -13.89 16.83
CA VAL A 111 -11.57 -15.25 16.45
C VAL A 111 -11.14 -16.04 17.68
N ILE A 112 -10.32 -15.45 18.55
CA ILE A 112 -9.84 -16.10 19.78
C ILE A 112 -11.01 -16.42 20.72
N ALA A 113 -11.93 -15.48 20.92
CA ALA A 113 -13.07 -15.60 21.82
C ALA A 113 -14.19 -16.51 21.30
N ASN A 114 -14.28 -16.74 19.98
CA ASN A 114 -15.34 -17.52 19.37
C ASN A 114 -15.19 -19.01 19.72
N ALA A 115 -16.09 -19.53 20.58
CA ALA A 115 -16.08 -20.93 21.00
C ALA A 115 -16.66 -21.91 19.97
N GLU A 116 -17.28 -21.38 18.89
CA GLU A 116 -17.87 -22.21 17.83
C GLU A 116 -16.83 -22.61 16.76
N LEU A 117 -15.71 -21.89 16.68
CA LEU A 117 -14.63 -22.18 15.74
C LEU A 117 -13.80 -23.37 16.23
N THR A 118 -13.43 -24.23 15.30
CA THR A 118 -12.45 -25.31 15.52
C THR A 118 -11.05 -24.73 15.74
N SER A 119 -10.10 -25.54 16.17
CA SER A 119 -8.71 -25.12 16.31
C SER A 119 -8.10 -24.75 14.96
N GLU A 120 -8.41 -25.54 13.93
CA GLU A 120 -7.95 -25.35 12.56
C GLU A 120 -8.47 -24.03 11.95
N GLU A 121 -9.76 -23.70 12.17
CA GLU A 121 -10.34 -22.43 11.76
C GLU A 121 -9.68 -21.24 12.48
N LYS A 122 -9.45 -21.35 13.79
CA LYS A 122 -8.75 -20.30 14.55
C LYS A 122 -7.33 -20.08 14.02
N GLU A 123 -6.56 -21.16 13.88
CA GLU A 123 -5.18 -21.08 13.39
C GLU A 123 -5.10 -20.44 12.01
N GLY A 124 -5.94 -20.85 11.06
CA GLY A 124 -5.95 -20.31 9.71
C GLY A 124 -6.40 -18.86 9.64
N ARG A 125 -7.48 -18.47 10.32
CA ARG A 125 -7.98 -17.09 10.37
C ARG A 125 -6.97 -16.15 11.04
N LEU A 126 -6.38 -16.58 12.16
CA LEU A 126 -5.34 -15.82 12.85
C LEU A 126 -4.10 -15.63 11.97
N ALA A 127 -3.72 -16.63 11.18
CA ALA A 127 -2.60 -16.51 10.25
C ALA A 127 -2.88 -15.49 9.14
N GLN A 128 -4.07 -15.48 8.56
CA GLN A 128 -4.46 -14.48 7.54
C GLN A 128 -4.46 -13.04 8.12
N ILE A 129 -5.04 -12.85 9.31
CA ILE A 129 -5.04 -11.57 10.03
C ILE A 129 -3.60 -11.11 10.27
N GLU A 130 -2.74 -12.00 10.74
CA GLU A 130 -1.35 -11.68 11.08
C GLU A 130 -0.54 -11.26 9.87
N VAL A 131 -0.71 -11.92 8.70
CA VAL A 131 -0.03 -11.53 7.46
C VAL A 131 -0.40 -10.12 7.02
N LEU A 132 -1.70 -9.77 7.05
CA LEU A 132 -2.12 -8.41 6.71
C LEU A 132 -1.65 -7.38 7.75
N SER A 133 -1.64 -7.75 9.03
CA SER A 133 -1.09 -6.88 10.09
C SER A 133 0.39 -6.60 9.86
N ILE A 134 1.20 -7.63 9.57
CA ILE A 134 2.63 -7.49 9.29
C ILE A 134 2.85 -6.62 8.03
N TYR A 135 2.08 -6.84 6.97
CA TYR A 135 2.12 -6.00 5.78
C TYR A 135 1.87 -4.52 6.14
N THR A 136 0.83 -4.25 6.92
CA THR A 136 0.45 -2.88 7.31
C THR A 136 1.50 -2.22 8.20
N TRP A 137 2.05 -2.96 9.17
CA TRP A 137 3.15 -2.48 10.00
C TRP A 137 4.39 -2.13 9.17
N GLN A 138 4.76 -2.98 8.20
CA GLN A 138 5.85 -2.67 7.28
C GLN A 138 5.59 -1.39 6.50
N GLN A 139 4.36 -1.20 5.97
CA GLN A 139 3.99 0.02 5.24
C GLN A 139 4.19 1.27 6.10
N LEU A 140 3.75 1.23 7.37
CA LEU A 140 3.94 2.33 8.31
C LEU A 140 5.42 2.62 8.58
N VAL A 141 6.22 1.60 8.88
CA VAL A 141 7.66 1.75 9.12
C VAL A 141 8.38 2.29 7.88
N ASP A 142 8.09 1.73 6.70
CA ASP A 142 8.69 2.15 5.43
C ASP A 142 8.20 3.53 4.95
N THR A 143 7.19 4.10 5.64
CA THR A 143 6.69 5.46 5.42
C THR A 143 7.25 6.47 6.41
N PHE A 144 7.27 6.14 7.70
CA PHE A 144 7.55 7.08 8.79
C PHE A 144 8.87 6.83 9.54
N GLY A 145 9.42 5.64 9.50
CA GLY A 145 10.55 5.21 10.35
C GLY A 145 10.06 4.61 11.67
N ASP A 146 10.57 5.09 12.79
CA ASP A 146 10.11 4.68 14.12
C ASP A 146 8.64 5.05 14.31
N ILE A 147 7.86 4.15 14.88
CA ILE A 147 6.41 4.33 15.08
C ILE A 147 5.94 3.70 16.39
N PRO A 148 4.80 4.11 16.96
CA PRO A 148 4.14 3.34 18.01
C PRO A 148 3.80 1.93 17.52
N TYR A 149 4.36 0.91 18.18
CA TYR A 149 4.20 -0.48 17.78
C TYR A 149 3.82 -1.40 18.94
N THR A 150 4.68 -1.54 19.94
CA THR A 150 4.45 -2.45 21.07
C THR A 150 3.33 -1.99 22.00
N GLU A 151 3.15 -0.67 22.15
CA GLU A 151 2.09 -0.05 22.94
C GLU A 151 0.85 0.33 22.11
N ALA A 152 0.97 0.29 20.78
CA ALA A 152 -0.14 0.62 19.89
C ALA A 152 -1.34 -0.33 20.04
N LEU A 153 -2.53 0.14 19.67
CA LEU A 153 -3.82 -0.58 19.72
C LEU A 153 -4.27 -0.98 21.14
N LYS A 154 -3.62 -0.47 22.20
CA LYS A 154 -3.88 -0.75 23.62
C LYS A 154 -4.28 0.52 24.36
N ILE A 155 -5.28 1.24 23.84
CA ILE A 155 -5.63 2.59 24.31
C ILE A 155 -6.03 2.65 25.80
N GLU A 156 -6.56 1.55 26.35
CA GLU A 156 -6.90 1.47 27.79
C GLU A 156 -5.65 1.44 28.69
N GLU A 157 -4.52 0.93 28.17
CA GLU A 157 -3.25 0.85 28.89
C GLU A 157 -2.34 2.01 28.54
N PHE A 158 -2.28 2.40 27.26
CA PHE A 158 -1.37 3.41 26.71
C PHE A 158 -2.15 4.42 25.87
N SER A 159 -2.56 5.53 26.52
CA SER A 159 -3.26 6.62 25.80
C SER A 159 -2.31 7.49 24.97
N LEU A 160 -1.02 7.48 25.27
CA LEU A 160 0.07 8.15 24.56
C LEU A 160 1.20 7.13 24.35
N PRO A 161 1.11 6.29 23.32
CA PRO A 161 2.05 5.19 23.13
C PRO A 161 3.45 5.71 22.78
N ALA A 162 4.48 5.03 23.30
CA ALA A 162 5.86 5.26 22.92
C ALA A 162 6.15 4.74 21.50
N TYR A 163 7.14 5.35 20.85
CA TYR A 163 7.63 4.91 19.55
C TYR A 163 8.70 3.83 19.73
N ASP A 164 8.64 2.80 18.92
CA ASP A 164 9.64 1.75 18.89
C ASP A 164 10.61 1.95 17.72
N ASP A 165 11.87 1.58 17.96
CA ASP A 165 12.93 1.64 16.96
C ASP A 165 12.66 0.65 15.80
N ALA A 166 12.65 1.18 14.58
CA ALA A 166 12.31 0.42 13.39
C ALA A 166 13.31 -0.70 13.07
N GLU A 167 14.62 -0.43 13.25
CA GLU A 167 15.69 -1.38 12.90
C GLU A 167 15.83 -2.50 13.92
N THR A 168 15.84 -2.14 15.23
CA THR A 168 16.22 -3.06 16.29
C THR A 168 15.05 -3.73 16.99
N VAL A 169 13.84 -3.18 16.88
CA VAL A 169 12.63 -3.68 17.54
C VAL A 169 11.62 -4.17 16.50
N ILE A 170 11.15 -3.28 15.62
CA ILE A 170 9.98 -3.60 14.78
C ILE A 170 10.33 -4.64 13.71
N TYR A 171 11.34 -4.39 12.88
CA TYR A 171 11.66 -5.31 11.77
C TYR A 171 12.05 -6.72 12.23
N PRO A 172 12.86 -6.90 13.29
CA PRO A 172 13.10 -8.24 13.84
C PRO A 172 11.82 -8.94 14.31
N ASP A 173 10.93 -8.23 15.01
CA ASP A 173 9.65 -8.80 15.48
C ASP A 173 8.72 -9.17 14.31
N LEU A 174 8.63 -8.33 13.26
CA LEU A 174 7.85 -8.67 12.06
C LEU A 174 8.35 -9.96 11.39
N ILE A 175 9.67 -10.19 11.36
CA ILE A 175 10.27 -11.41 10.82
C ILE A 175 9.94 -12.61 11.72
N ASP A 176 10.06 -12.48 13.03
CA ASP A 176 9.72 -13.55 13.97
C ASP A 176 8.21 -13.89 13.91
N ARG A 177 7.35 -12.89 13.79
CA ARG A 177 5.91 -13.04 13.68
C ARG A 177 5.50 -13.75 12.38
N ILE A 178 6.08 -13.38 11.24
CA ILE A 178 5.76 -14.03 9.96
C ILE A 178 6.24 -15.49 9.97
N ASP A 179 7.39 -15.77 10.58
CA ASP A 179 7.90 -17.14 10.74
C ASP A 179 6.99 -18.00 11.61
N ALA A 180 6.46 -17.43 12.67
CA ALA A 180 5.56 -18.16 13.59
C ALA A 180 4.24 -18.58 12.92
N VAL A 181 3.74 -17.82 11.94
CA VAL A 181 2.43 -18.09 11.32
C VAL A 181 2.49 -18.90 10.03
N ILE A 182 3.63 -18.94 9.33
CA ILE A 182 3.75 -19.63 8.02
C ILE A 182 3.32 -21.11 8.12
N ALA A 183 3.68 -21.80 9.21
CA ALA A 183 3.33 -23.20 9.40
C ALA A 183 1.81 -23.43 9.58
N ASN A 184 1.08 -22.43 10.06
CA ASN A 184 -0.37 -22.54 10.31
C ASN A 184 -1.18 -22.63 9.00
N PHE A 185 -0.59 -22.23 7.87
CA PHE A 185 -1.24 -22.38 6.57
C PHE A 185 -1.29 -23.81 6.04
N ASP A 186 -0.53 -24.73 6.62
CA ASP A 186 -0.51 -26.13 6.18
C ASP A 186 -1.69 -26.95 6.71
N SER A 187 -2.27 -26.55 7.85
CA SER A 187 -3.37 -27.26 8.51
C SER A 187 -4.56 -26.39 8.86
N GLY A 188 -4.39 -25.06 8.87
CA GLY A 188 -5.43 -24.12 9.24
C GLY A 188 -6.47 -23.93 8.13
N GLU A 189 -7.70 -23.62 8.55
CA GLU A 189 -8.79 -23.20 7.69
C GLU A 189 -9.04 -21.71 7.88
N GLY A 190 -8.82 -20.91 6.81
CA GLY A 190 -8.96 -19.46 6.85
C GLY A 190 -10.40 -18.97 6.82
N PHE A 191 -10.55 -17.65 6.62
CA PHE A 191 -11.82 -17.08 6.23
C PHE A 191 -12.23 -17.65 4.87
N GLY A 192 -13.48 -18.08 4.74
CA GLY A 192 -13.99 -18.55 3.45
C GLY A 192 -14.12 -17.44 2.42
N SER A 193 -14.53 -17.77 1.20
CA SER A 193 -14.61 -16.82 0.06
C SER A 193 -15.51 -15.59 0.30
N VAL A 194 -16.30 -15.57 1.37
CA VAL A 194 -17.08 -14.39 1.77
C VAL A 194 -16.22 -13.42 2.58
N GLY A 195 -15.40 -13.89 3.48
CA GLY A 195 -14.50 -13.07 4.30
C GLY A 195 -13.18 -12.75 3.60
N ASP A 196 -12.57 -13.75 2.97
CA ASP A 196 -11.32 -13.61 2.23
C ASP A 196 -11.57 -13.17 0.78
N ARG A 197 -11.26 -11.92 0.48
CA ARG A 197 -11.41 -11.32 -0.85
C ARG A 197 -10.15 -11.36 -1.69
N ILE A 198 -9.03 -11.86 -1.16
CA ILE A 198 -7.75 -11.96 -1.86
C ILE A 198 -7.66 -13.31 -2.58
N TYR A 199 -7.77 -14.40 -1.84
CA TYR A 199 -7.59 -15.75 -2.37
C TYR A 199 -8.81 -16.66 -2.18
N GLY A 200 -9.91 -16.14 -1.63
CA GLY A 200 -11.16 -16.89 -1.49
C GLY A 200 -11.07 -18.10 -0.53
N GLY A 201 -10.12 -18.10 0.39
CA GLY A 201 -9.86 -19.17 1.35
C GLY A 201 -8.76 -20.15 0.92
N ASP A 202 -8.04 -19.90 -0.19
CA ASP A 202 -6.89 -20.73 -0.59
C ASP A 202 -5.68 -20.48 0.33
N MET A 203 -5.51 -21.37 1.33
CA MET A 203 -4.43 -21.28 2.30
C MET A 203 -3.05 -21.54 1.68
N THR A 204 -2.97 -22.23 0.53
CA THR A 204 -1.70 -22.42 -0.19
C THR A 204 -1.24 -21.10 -0.83
N ALA A 205 -2.17 -20.35 -1.41
CA ALA A 205 -1.88 -19.02 -1.93
C ALA A 205 -1.49 -18.04 -0.81
N TRP A 206 -2.18 -18.08 0.34
CA TRP A 206 -1.82 -17.32 1.53
C TRP A 206 -0.41 -17.63 2.05
N LYS A 207 -0.02 -18.92 2.06
CA LYS A 207 1.34 -19.32 2.45
C LYS A 207 2.40 -18.72 1.52
N LYS A 208 2.16 -18.72 0.21
CA LYS A 208 3.04 -18.08 -0.75
C LYS A 208 3.10 -16.56 -0.54
N PHE A 209 1.97 -15.93 -0.24
CA PHE A 209 1.93 -14.50 0.08
C PHE A 209 2.76 -14.20 1.34
N ALA A 210 2.57 -14.94 2.42
CA ALA A 210 3.35 -14.80 3.65
C ALA A 210 4.87 -14.94 3.39
N ASN A 211 5.28 -15.94 2.62
CA ASN A 211 6.69 -16.12 2.25
C ASN A 211 7.22 -15.00 1.35
N SER A 212 6.40 -14.47 0.44
CA SER A 212 6.77 -13.33 -0.42
C SER A 212 6.91 -12.03 0.39
N LEU A 213 6.05 -11.83 1.39
CA LEU A 213 6.19 -10.74 2.37
C LEU A 213 7.44 -10.91 3.23
N LYS A 214 7.74 -12.13 3.69
CA LYS A 214 8.99 -12.44 4.41
C LYS A 214 10.23 -12.16 3.55
N LEU A 215 10.20 -12.52 2.26
CA LEU A 215 11.26 -12.18 1.31
C LEU A 215 11.45 -10.66 1.24
N ARG A 216 10.37 -9.88 1.11
CA ARG A 216 10.41 -8.40 1.10
C ARG A 216 11.06 -7.85 2.36
N LEU A 217 10.64 -8.31 3.56
CA LEU A 217 11.25 -7.90 4.83
C LEU A 217 12.76 -8.18 4.84
N GLY A 218 13.18 -9.36 4.40
CA GLY A 218 14.59 -9.73 4.30
C GLY A 218 15.38 -8.84 3.34
N ILE A 219 14.81 -8.50 2.19
CA ILE A 219 15.46 -7.64 1.18
C ILE A 219 15.65 -6.20 1.70
N ARG A 220 14.75 -5.66 2.54
CA ARG A 220 14.96 -4.33 3.16
C ARG A 220 16.22 -4.29 4.03
N LEU A 221 16.60 -5.41 4.64
CA LEU A 221 17.74 -5.49 5.56
C LEU A 221 19.08 -5.77 4.89
N THR A 222 19.14 -5.97 3.58
CA THR A 222 20.34 -6.47 2.88
C THR A 222 21.58 -5.61 3.06
N ASP A 223 21.44 -4.31 3.22
CA ASP A 223 22.54 -3.36 3.33
C ASP A 223 22.89 -3.01 4.78
N ILE A 224 21.99 -3.24 5.75
CA ILE A 224 22.18 -2.90 7.17
C ILE A 224 22.42 -4.12 8.05
N ASN A 225 21.77 -5.24 7.78
CA ASN A 225 21.94 -6.51 8.50
C ASN A 225 22.01 -7.69 7.53
N PRO A 226 23.11 -7.84 6.77
CA PRO A 226 23.26 -8.87 5.72
C PRO A 226 23.10 -10.30 6.23
N THR A 227 23.39 -10.55 7.50
CA THR A 227 23.26 -11.89 8.10
C THR A 227 21.81 -12.27 8.30
N LEU A 228 21.01 -11.41 8.93
CA LEU A 228 19.58 -11.61 9.09
C LEU A 228 18.87 -11.61 7.73
N ALA A 229 19.22 -10.66 6.86
CA ALA A 229 18.69 -10.59 5.49
C ALA A 229 18.85 -11.91 4.75
N ARG A 230 20.07 -12.47 4.70
CA ARG A 230 20.34 -13.75 4.04
C ARG A 230 19.48 -14.88 4.60
N SER A 231 19.49 -15.07 5.91
CA SER A 231 18.72 -16.18 6.53
C SER A 231 17.22 -16.05 6.28
N THR A 232 16.68 -14.83 6.35
CA THR A 232 15.27 -14.53 6.10
C THR A 232 14.88 -14.81 4.64
N VAL A 233 15.67 -14.29 3.68
CA VAL A 233 15.44 -14.50 2.24
C VAL A 233 15.54 -15.97 1.87
N GLU A 234 16.62 -16.66 2.25
CA GLU A 234 16.83 -18.06 1.90
C GLU A 234 15.75 -18.97 2.49
N SER A 235 15.29 -18.70 3.72
CA SER A 235 14.21 -19.48 4.33
C SER A 235 12.84 -19.19 3.69
N ALA A 236 12.56 -17.95 3.30
CA ALA A 236 11.33 -17.60 2.58
C ALA A 236 11.25 -18.34 1.23
N VAL A 237 12.35 -18.33 0.47
CA VAL A 237 12.42 -19.02 -0.83
C VAL A 237 12.28 -20.53 -0.65
N ALA A 238 12.95 -21.12 0.33
CA ALA A 238 12.85 -22.56 0.62
C ALA A 238 11.43 -23.00 1.02
N SER A 239 10.64 -22.11 1.66
CA SER A 239 9.25 -22.36 2.03
C SER A 239 8.26 -22.12 0.88
N GLY A 240 8.64 -21.38 -0.16
CA GLY A 240 7.85 -21.16 -1.38
C GLY A 240 7.24 -19.77 -1.47
N VAL A 241 7.84 -18.90 -2.28
CA VAL A 241 7.34 -17.56 -2.65
C VAL A 241 6.48 -17.64 -3.91
N PHE A 242 5.97 -16.51 -4.39
CA PHE A 242 5.26 -16.43 -5.67
C PHE A 242 6.12 -16.92 -6.83
N THR A 243 5.50 -17.61 -7.79
CA THR A 243 6.13 -18.23 -8.94
C THR A 243 5.49 -17.86 -10.27
N SER A 244 4.37 -17.15 -10.25
CA SER A 244 3.67 -16.67 -11.44
C SER A 244 2.69 -15.55 -11.06
N ASN A 245 2.16 -14.83 -12.07
CA ASN A 245 1.10 -13.82 -11.89
C ASN A 245 -0.20 -14.39 -11.29
N ALA A 246 -0.41 -15.72 -11.35
CA ALA A 246 -1.55 -16.36 -10.69
C ALA A 246 -1.46 -16.33 -9.16
N ASP A 247 -0.27 -16.10 -8.60
CA ASP A 247 -0.03 -16.01 -7.15
C ASP A 247 -0.26 -14.59 -6.61
N ASN A 248 -0.41 -13.57 -7.47
CA ASN A 248 -0.51 -12.17 -7.09
C ASN A 248 -1.59 -11.93 -6.04
N ALA A 249 -1.27 -11.13 -5.01
CA ALA A 249 -2.22 -10.74 -3.96
C ALA A 249 -3.11 -9.59 -4.45
N LEU A 250 -4.28 -9.94 -4.96
CA LEU A 250 -5.20 -9.03 -5.64
C LEU A 250 -6.53 -8.87 -4.91
N LEU A 251 -7.05 -7.63 -4.88
CA LEU A 251 -8.45 -7.35 -4.59
C LEU A 251 -9.16 -6.96 -5.90
N ASN A 252 -10.11 -7.78 -6.34
CA ASN A 252 -10.95 -7.47 -7.49
C ASN A 252 -12.08 -6.54 -7.08
N TYR A 253 -12.04 -5.31 -7.58
CA TYR A 253 -13.09 -4.31 -7.36
C TYR A 253 -14.35 -4.61 -8.18
N GLN A 254 -15.45 -3.97 -7.81
CA GLN A 254 -16.75 -4.13 -8.47
C GLN A 254 -17.06 -2.95 -9.41
N SER A 255 -18.01 -3.12 -10.29
CA SER A 255 -18.39 -2.08 -11.25
C SER A 255 -19.29 -0.98 -10.68
N ALA A 256 -19.70 -1.09 -9.41
CA ALA A 256 -20.62 -0.14 -8.76
C ALA A 256 -20.08 0.30 -7.39
N THR A 257 -20.20 1.60 -7.11
CA THR A 257 -19.88 2.18 -5.80
C THR A 257 -20.71 1.54 -4.68
N PRO A 258 -20.19 1.38 -3.48
CA PRO A 258 -18.89 1.89 -2.98
C PRO A 258 -17.69 0.93 -3.17
N ASN A 259 -17.82 -0.11 -3.97
CA ASN A 259 -16.81 -1.16 -4.11
C ASN A 259 -16.02 -1.07 -5.43
N THR A 260 -15.94 0.11 -6.03
CA THR A 260 -15.10 0.42 -7.20
C THR A 260 -13.67 0.70 -6.77
N ASN A 261 -12.73 0.58 -7.72
CA ASN A 261 -11.35 0.99 -7.48
C ASN A 261 -11.30 2.50 -7.16
N PRO A 262 -10.65 2.93 -6.06
CA PRO A 262 -10.56 4.35 -5.69
C PRO A 262 -9.83 5.20 -6.74
N LEU A 263 -8.91 4.62 -7.52
CA LEU A 263 -8.29 5.30 -8.64
C LEU A 263 -9.32 5.71 -9.71
N TRP A 264 -10.30 4.82 -10.01
CA TRP A 264 -11.40 5.13 -10.91
C TRP A 264 -12.30 6.25 -10.35
N VAL A 265 -12.50 6.30 -9.04
CA VAL A 265 -13.26 7.38 -8.39
C VAL A 265 -12.60 8.73 -8.65
N ASP A 266 -11.28 8.81 -8.50
CA ASP A 266 -10.54 10.04 -8.72
C ASP A 266 -10.41 10.41 -10.20
N LEU A 267 -10.20 9.45 -11.10
CA LEU A 267 -9.94 9.72 -12.52
C LEU A 267 -11.20 9.81 -13.38
N VAL A 268 -12.31 9.16 -12.97
CA VAL A 268 -13.51 9.02 -13.81
C VAL A 268 -14.76 9.55 -13.11
N GLU A 269 -15.12 9.02 -11.93
CA GLU A 269 -16.38 9.38 -11.25
C GLU A 269 -16.39 10.85 -10.83
N SER A 270 -15.25 11.37 -10.38
CA SER A 270 -15.10 12.78 -9.99
C SER A 270 -15.27 13.75 -11.16
N GLY A 271 -15.09 13.29 -12.40
CA GLY A 271 -15.06 14.13 -13.60
C GLY A 271 -13.83 15.06 -13.68
N ARG A 272 -12.85 14.89 -12.80
CA ARG A 272 -11.62 15.72 -12.75
C ARG A 272 -10.56 15.21 -13.73
N GLN A 273 -9.65 16.08 -14.09
CA GLN A 273 -8.54 15.80 -15.01
C GLN A 273 -7.23 16.27 -14.37
N ASP A 274 -6.99 15.82 -13.14
CA ASP A 274 -5.93 16.37 -12.29
C ASP A 274 -4.55 15.79 -12.58
N PHE A 275 -4.46 14.68 -13.33
CA PHE A 275 -3.21 13.96 -13.55
C PHE A 275 -2.96 13.63 -15.01
N VAL A 276 -1.68 13.69 -15.39
CA VAL A 276 -1.12 13.13 -16.62
C VAL A 276 0.11 12.28 -16.26
N ALA A 277 0.62 11.49 -17.20
CA ALA A 277 1.85 10.77 -17.02
C ALA A 277 3.03 11.75 -16.86
N ALA A 278 3.93 11.51 -15.91
CA ALA A 278 5.10 12.33 -15.70
C ALA A 278 6.15 12.10 -16.81
N ASN A 279 6.88 13.14 -17.21
CA ASN A 279 7.97 13.01 -18.17
C ASN A 279 9.06 12.05 -17.67
N THR A 280 9.29 11.94 -16.36
CA THR A 280 10.23 10.98 -15.78
C THR A 280 10.00 9.55 -16.26
N ILE A 281 8.77 9.05 -16.20
CA ILE A 281 8.47 7.68 -16.65
C ILE A 281 8.31 7.61 -18.17
N VAL A 282 7.69 8.61 -18.79
CA VAL A 282 7.43 8.59 -20.24
C VAL A 282 8.72 8.62 -21.03
N ASP A 283 9.68 9.46 -20.65
CA ASP A 283 10.95 9.59 -21.35
C ASP A 283 11.78 8.31 -21.25
N ILE A 284 11.90 7.73 -20.06
CA ILE A 284 12.60 6.44 -19.86
C ILE A 284 11.96 5.33 -20.70
N MET A 285 10.64 5.24 -20.73
CA MET A 285 9.94 4.21 -21.51
C MET A 285 10.04 4.45 -23.02
N ASN A 286 10.12 5.72 -23.45
CA ASN A 286 10.35 6.06 -24.85
C ASN A 286 11.78 5.69 -25.29
N ASP A 287 12.78 6.00 -24.45
CA ASP A 287 14.18 5.68 -24.73
C ASP A 287 14.42 4.17 -24.85
N LEU A 288 13.71 3.38 -24.04
CA LEU A 288 13.79 1.92 -24.02
C LEU A 288 12.85 1.23 -25.04
N ASP A 289 12.04 1.97 -25.78
CA ASP A 289 10.96 1.44 -26.63
C ASP A 289 10.08 0.41 -25.89
N ASP A 290 9.75 0.72 -24.62
CA ASP A 290 9.10 -0.19 -23.68
C ASP A 290 7.70 -0.60 -24.15
N PRO A 291 7.39 -1.90 -24.29
CA PRO A 291 6.10 -2.37 -24.79
C PRO A 291 4.93 -2.13 -23.83
N ARG A 292 5.17 -1.69 -22.59
CA ARG A 292 4.13 -1.34 -21.63
C ARG A 292 3.52 0.04 -21.90
N ARG A 293 4.15 0.90 -22.71
CA ARG A 293 3.68 2.27 -23.02
C ARG A 293 2.19 2.35 -23.40
N PRO A 294 1.66 1.54 -24.34
CA PRO A 294 0.24 1.64 -24.75
C PRO A 294 -0.74 1.20 -23.66
N PHE A 295 -0.29 0.54 -22.61
CA PHE A 295 -1.10 0.16 -21.45
C PHE A 295 -1.00 1.18 -20.32
N TYR A 296 0.18 1.80 -20.15
CA TYR A 296 0.42 2.81 -19.12
C TYR A 296 -0.15 4.16 -19.51
N PHE A 297 -0.11 4.48 -20.82
CA PHE A 297 -0.48 5.79 -21.34
C PHE A 297 -1.47 5.67 -22.50
N ARG A 298 -2.33 6.68 -22.64
CA ARG A 298 -3.20 6.82 -23.79
C ARG A 298 -2.47 7.47 -24.95
N GLU A 299 -2.84 7.10 -26.17
CA GLU A 299 -2.37 7.70 -27.44
C GLU A 299 -3.17 8.96 -27.81
N ASN A 300 -3.55 9.78 -26.81
CA ASN A 300 -4.36 10.98 -27.01
C ASN A 300 -3.61 12.12 -27.73
N VAL A 301 -2.29 12.05 -27.78
CA VAL A 301 -1.43 13.04 -28.46
C VAL A 301 -1.05 12.61 -29.88
N GLY A 302 -1.34 11.38 -30.28
CA GLY A 302 -1.10 10.81 -31.60
C GLY A 302 -0.77 9.31 -31.51
N PRO A 303 -0.91 8.58 -32.64
CA PRO A 303 -0.58 7.15 -32.66
C PRO A 303 0.88 6.91 -32.29
N ASP A 304 1.12 5.94 -31.40
CA ASP A 304 2.43 5.56 -30.88
C ASP A 304 3.29 6.77 -30.42
N THR A 305 2.61 7.79 -29.89
CA THR A 305 3.26 9.03 -29.45
C THR A 305 2.92 9.28 -27.99
N TYR A 306 3.95 9.31 -27.14
CA TYR A 306 3.82 9.51 -25.71
C TYR A 306 4.64 10.73 -25.27
N VAL A 307 3.97 11.68 -24.63
CA VAL A 307 4.55 12.96 -24.17
C VAL A 307 4.21 13.13 -22.70
N GLY A 308 5.20 13.01 -21.84
CA GLY A 308 5.03 13.23 -20.41
C GLY A 308 4.82 14.71 -20.07
N GLY A 309 4.09 14.97 -19.00
CA GLY A 309 4.03 16.30 -18.42
C GLY A 309 5.31 16.62 -17.63
N ASP A 310 5.80 17.85 -17.71
CA ASP A 310 6.95 18.29 -16.93
C ASP A 310 6.65 18.14 -15.44
N TYR A 311 7.51 17.39 -14.74
CA TYR A 311 7.24 17.04 -13.35
C TYR A 311 7.25 18.28 -12.45
N GLY A 312 6.15 18.48 -11.72
CA GLY A 312 5.97 19.64 -10.83
C GLY A 312 5.48 20.92 -11.51
N ASP A 313 5.21 20.90 -12.83
CA ASP A 313 4.59 22.03 -13.54
C ASP A 313 3.07 21.83 -13.67
N SER A 314 2.37 22.90 -14.01
CA SER A 314 0.94 22.90 -14.34
C SER A 314 0.74 22.38 -15.77
N ASN A 315 0.47 21.09 -15.91
CA ASN A 315 0.47 20.38 -17.18
C ASN A 315 -0.87 20.45 -17.93
N SER A 316 -0.83 20.29 -19.24
CA SER A 316 -2.02 20.25 -20.10
C SER A 316 -2.54 18.82 -20.24
N TYR A 317 -3.77 18.56 -19.79
CA TYR A 317 -4.43 17.26 -19.94
C TYR A 317 -4.61 16.81 -21.41
N THR A 318 -4.62 17.75 -22.36
CA THR A 318 -4.89 17.45 -23.77
C THR A 318 -3.63 17.31 -24.63
N THR A 319 -2.51 17.88 -24.22
CA THR A 319 -1.24 17.85 -24.97
C THR A 319 -0.17 16.96 -24.33
N ASN A 320 -0.44 16.43 -23.13
CA ASN A 320 0.37 15.42 -22.50
C ASN A 320 -0.36 14.07 -22.51
N SER A 321 0.37 12.97 -22.41
CA SER A 321 -0.19 11.63 -22.38
C SER A 321 -1.00 11.42 -21.11
N GLN A 322 -2.28 11.09 -21.32
CA GLN A 322 -3.18 10.70 -20.24
C GLN A 322 -2.81 9.31 -19.73
N LEU A 323 -3.25 9.01 -18.51
CA LEU A 323 -3.09 7.68 -17.91
C LEU A 323 -3.85 6.63 -18.72
N GLY A 324 -3.33 5.41 -18.76
CA GLY A 324 -3.86 4.31 -19.58
C GLY A 324 -5.29 3.90 -19.25
N ASP A 325 -5.95 3.23 -20.19
CA ASP A 325 -7.36 2.88 -20.08
C ASP A 325 -7.67 1.94 -18.90
N LEU A 326 -6.77 1.00 -18.58
CA LEU A 326 -6.93 0.09 -17.43
C LEU A 326 -7.07 0.84 -16.11
N LEU A 327 -6.38 1.97 -15.94
CA LEU A 327 -6.47 2.81 -14.74
C LEU A 327 -7.83 3.53 -14.62
N HIS A 328 -8.58 3.59 -15.71
CA HIS A 328 -9.93 4.18 -15.76
C HIS A 328 -11.05 3.13 -15.62
N GLU A 329 -10.71 1.87 -15.33
CA GLU A 329 -11.68 0.81 -15.11
C GLU A 329 -12.08 0.71 -13.63
N ALA A 330 -13.39 0.78 -13.35
CA ALA A 330 -13.91 0.66 -11.99
C ALA A 330 -13.54 -0.69 -11.32
N THR A 331 -13.32 -1.71 -12.13
CA THR A 331 -13.01 -3.09 -11.72
C THR A 331 -11.52 -3.41 -11.73
N PHE A 332 -10.64 -2.45 -12.06
CA PHE A 332 -9.20 -2.69 -12.08
C PHE A 332 -8.74 -3.14 -10.68
N ALA A 333 -7.99 -4.24 -10.63
CA ALA A 333 -7.62 -4.84 -9.35
C ALA A 333 -6.61 -4.00 -8.57
N GLY A 334 -6.80 -3.92 -7.26
CA GLY A 334 -5.74 -3.48 -6.33
C GLY A 334 -4.72 -4.59 -6.14
N VAL A 335 -3.46 -4.23 -5.86
CA VAL A 335 -2.34 -5.17 -5.73
C VAL A 335 -1.53 -4.85 -4.47
N LEU A 336 -1.30 -5.84 -3.60
CA LEU A 336 -0.40 -5.70 -2.46
C LEU A 336 1.02 -6.19 -2.78
N ILE A 337 1.15 -7.42 -3.28
CA ILE A 337 2.42 -7.99 -3.77
C ILE A 337 2.10 -8.72 -5.08
N ASP A 338 3.00 -8.63 -6.06
CA ASP A 338 2.92 -9.38 -7.31
C ASP A 338 4.19 -10.19 -7.60
N TYR A 339 4.10 -11.06 -8.58
CA TYR A 339 5.22 -11.91 -8.99
C TYR A 339 6.36 -11.12 -9.63
N SER A 340 6.06 -10.01 -10.29
CA SER A 340 7.10 -9.13 -10.83
C SER A 340 8.00 -8.59 -9.72
N GLU A 341 7.42 -8.07 -8.64
CA GLU A 341 8.15 -7.61 -7.46
C GLU A 341 9.00 -8.70 -6.83
N VAL A 342 8.41 -9.87 -6.59
CA VAL A 342 9.11 -11.03 -6.02
C VAL A 342 10.29 -11.42 -6.88
N SER A 343 10.14 -11.39 -8.20
CA SER A 343 11.22 -11.72 -9.14
C SER A 343 12.39 -10.73 -9.05
N PHE A 344 12.13 -9.43 -8.93
CA PHE A 344 13.21 -8.45 -8.75
C PHE A 344 13.90 -8.58 -7.39
N TYR A 345 13.19 -8.91 -6.32
CA TYR A 345 13.83 -9.25 -5.04
C TYR A 345 14.75 -10.48 -5.14
N LEU A 346 14.32 -11.49 -5.88
CA LEU A 346 15.14 -12.67 -6.13
C LEU A 346 16.36 -12.34 -7.00
N ALA A 347 16.24 -11.40 -7.95
CA ALA A 347 17.39 -10.92 -8.75
C ALA A 347 18.43 -10.22 -7.86
N GLU A 348 18.02 -9.32 -6.96
CA GLU A 348 18.94 -8.73 -5.97
C GLU A 348 19.58 -9.80 -5.07
N ALA A 349 18.78 -10.73 -4.55
CA ALA A 349 19.29 -11.80 -3.70
C ALA A 349 20.34 -12.66 -4.41
N ALA A 350 20.13 -12.96 -5.69
CA ALA A 350 21.09 -13.70 -6.51
C ALA A 350 22.40 -12.91 -6.74
N GLU A 351 22.33 -11.59 -7.01
CA GLU A 351 23.51 -10.71 -7.07
C GLU A 351 24.30 -10.70 -5.76
N ARG A 352 23.60 -10.78 -4.64
CA ARG A 352 24.21 -10.89 -3.29
C ARG A 352 24.66 -12.32 -2.95
N THR A 353 24.58 -13.25 -3.89
CA THR A 353 24.97 -14.67 -3.72
C THR A 353 24.19 -15.42 -2.64
N TYR A 354 22.90 -15.07 -2.46
CA TYR A 354 21.98 -15.82 -1.60
C TYR A 354 21.50 -17.09 -2.33
N ALA A 355 21.16 -18.12 -1.57
CA ALA A 355 20.72 -19.40 -2.14
C ALA A 355 19.22 -19.35 -2.54
N VAL A 356 18.93 -18.74 -3.68
CA VAL A 356 17.55 -18.51 -4.17
C VAL A 356 17.17 -19.40 -5.36
N GLY A 357 18.02 -20.30 -5.79
CA GLY A 357 17.68 -21.34 -6.78
C GLY A 357 17.71 -20.90 -8.25
N GLY A 358 18.24 -19.72 -8.56
CA GLY A 358 18.36 -19.18 -9.93
C GLY A 358 19.43 -18.11 -10.03
N THR A 359 19.58 -17.53 -11.20
CA THR A 359 20.53 -16.44 -11.49
C THR A 359 19.83 -15.08 -11.46
N ALA A 360 20.61 -14.01 -11.24
CA ALA A 360 20.09 -12.63 -11.31
C ALA A 360 19.44 -12.34 -12.67
N THR A 361 20.05 -12.78 -13.77
CA THR A 361 19.50 -12.64 -15.13
C THR A 361 18.14 -13.32 -15.28
N GLU A 362 18.00 -14.56 -14.81
CA GLU A 362 16.71 -15.29 -14.88
C GLU A 362 15.61 -14.55 -14.13
N PHE A 363 15.89 -14.13 -12.89
CA PHE A 363 14.90 -13.43 -12.07
C PHE A 363 14.58 -12.03 -12.59
N TYR A 364 15.56 -11.29 -13.08
CA TYR A 364 15.36 -10.00 -13.75
C TYR A 364 14.43 -10.14 -14.97
N ASN A 365 14.72 -11.11 -15.84
CA ASN A 365 13.89 -11.40 -17.00
C ASN A 365 12.46 -11.82 -16.58
N ASN A 366 12.32 -12.64 -15.53
CA ASN A 366 11.03 -13.03 -14.99
C ASN A 366 10.23 -11.81 -14.48
N GLY A 367 10.90 -10.86 -13.80
CA GLY A 367 10.25 -9.65 -13.30
C GLY A 367 9.70 -8.79 -14.44
N ILE A 368 10.49 -8.56 -15.48
CA ILE A 368 10.06 -7.81 -16.69
C ILE A 368 8.93 -8.55 -17.40
N THR A 369 9.08 -9.85 -17.63
CA THR A 369 8.06 -10.69 -18.28
C THR A 369 6.75 -10.64 -17.53
N ALA A 370 6.77 -10.87 -16.22
CA ALA A 370 5.58 -10.84 -15.37
C ALA A 370 4.88 -9.48 -15.41
N SER A 371 5.62 -8.37 -15.40
CA SER A 371 5.08 -7.04 -15.53
C SER A 371 4.40 -6.82 -16.88
N ILE A 372 5.07 -7.15 -17.99
CA ILE A 372 4.51 -6.96 -19.33
C ILE A 372 3.24 -7.82 -19.51
N GLU A 373 3.26 -9.09 -19.09
CA GLU A 373 2.09 -9.97 -19.14
C GLU A 373 0.91 -9.47 -18.29
N TYR A 374 1.20 -8.98 -17.09
CA TYR A 374 0.16 -8.42 -16.20
C TYR A 374 -0.60 -7.27 -16.85
N TRP A 375 0.11 -6.42 -17.60
CA TRP A 375 -0.49 -5.29 -18.32
C TRP A 375 -1.08 -5.65 -19.67
N GLY A 376 -0.92 -6.88 -20.16
CA GLY A 376 -1.53 -7.39 -21.39
C GLY A 376 -0.64 -7.36 -22.61
N GLY A 377 0.69 -7.21 -22.44
CA GLY A 377 1.64 -7.27 -23.53
C GLY A 377 1.86 -8.72 -24.06
N GLU A 378 2.25 -8.81 -25.30
CA GLU A 378 2.35 -10.08 -26.03
C GLU A 378 3.75 -10.72 -25.90
N THR A 379 3.81 -12.05 -26.02
CA THR A 379 5.09 -12.81 -25.93
C THR A 379 6.15 -12.31 -26.91
N THR A 380 5.76 -11.83 -28.08
CA THR A 380 6.69 -11.28 -29.09
C THR A 380 7.35 -9.99 -28.57
N ASP A 381 6.56 -9.14 -27.93
CA ASP A 381 7.05 -7.87 -27.39
C ASP A 381 8.02 -8.11 -26.23
N ILE A 382 7.68 -9.06 -25.36
CA ILE A 382 8.56 -9.51 -24.28
C ILE A 382 9.90 -9.99 -24.85
N THR A 383 9.85 -10.85 -25.87
CA THR A 383 11.07 -11.43 -26.49
C THR A 383 11.96 -10.34 -27.10
N ASN A 384 11.37 -9.37 -27.79
CA ASN A 384 12.09 -8.27 -28.40
C ASN A 384 12.68 -7.34 -27.35
N TYR A 385 11.91 -6.99 -26.33
CA TYR A 385 12.32 -6.08 -25.26
C TYR A 385 13.49 -6.68 -24.44
N LEU A 386 13.41 -7.95 -24.07
CA LEU A 386 14.49 -8.65 -23.35
C LEU A 386 15.77 -8.86 -24.19
N ALA A 387 15.66 -8.79 -25.52
CA ALA A 387 16.80 -8.87 -26.43
C ALA A 387 17.42 -7.49 -26.77
N ASP A 388 16.79 -6.40 -26.34
CA ASP A 388 17.32 -5.05 -26.54
C ASP A 388 18.63 -4.88 -25.76
N PRO A 389 19.74 -4.40 -26.38
CA PRO A 389 21.02 -4.23 -25.71
C PRO A 389 21.00 -3.30 -24.49
N GLU A 390 20.01 -2.40 -24.37
CA GLU A 390 19.86 -1.50 -23.24
C GLU A 390 19.03 -2.13 -22.11
N VAL A 391 18.33 -3.24 -22.39
CA VAL A 391 17.51 -3.99 -21.44
C VAL A 391 18.14 -5.31 -21.03
N ASP A 392 18.77 -6.04 -21.99
CA ASP A 392 19.39 -7.35 -21.70
C ASP A 392 20.39 -7.24 -20.55
N TYR A 393 20.17 -8.05 -19.53
CA TYR A 393 20.92 -7.99 -18.27
C TYR A 393 22.43 -8.07 -18.44
N ALA A 394 22.90 -8.81 -19.46
CA ALA A 394 24.33 -9.02 -19.71
C ALA A 394 24.97 -7.84 -20.44
N SER A 395 24.27 -7.22 -21.40
CA SER A 395 24.81 -6.18 -22.28
C SER A 395 24.44 -4.75 -21.84
N ALA A 396 23.34 -4.54 -21.14
CA ALA A 396 22.96 -3.23 -20.66
C ALA A 396 24.07 -2.58 -19.80
N SER A 397 24.23 -1.27 -19.98
CA SER A 397 25.20 -0.47 -19.22
C SER A 397 24.78 -0.33 -17.74
N GLY A 398 25.72 0.13 -16.92
CA GLY A 398 25.46 0.41 -15.51
C GLY A 398 25.68 -0.78 -14.58
N THR A 399 25.46 -0.53 -13.29
CA THR A 399 25.57 -1.52 -12.22
C THR A 399 24.33 -2.42 -12.18
N TRP A 400 24.40 -3.54 -11.46
CA TRP A 400 23.22 -4.39 -11.24
C TRP A 400 22.10 -3.63 -10.52
N ARG A 401 22.44 -2.67 -9.63
CA ARG A 401 21.46 -1.82 -8.93
C ARG A 401 20.70 -0.93 -9.90
N GLU A 402 21.38 -0.33 -10.85
CA GLU A 402 20.80 0.50 -11.90
C GLU A 402 19.85 -0.30 -12.80
N LYS A 403 20.31 -1.48 -13.26
CA LYS A 403 19.50 -2.36 -14.10
C LYS A 403 18.25 -2.86 -13.39
N ILE A 404 18.43 -3.46 -12.21
CA ILE A 404 17.31 -3.97 -11.40
C ILE A 404 16.42 -2.82 -10.95
N GLY A 405 16.98 -1.75 -10.38
CA GLY A 405 16.22 -0.62 -9.85
C GLY A 405 15.34 0.03 -10.91
N THR A 406 15.87 0.30 -12.10
CA THR A 406 15.10 0.93 -13.19
C THR A 406 13.96 0.04 -13.66
N GLN A 407 14.21 -1.22 -13.99
CA GLN A 407 13.17 -2.12 -14.49
C GLN A 407 12.14 -2.47 -13.40
N PHE A 408 12.58 -2.59 -12.15
CA PHE A 408 11.69 -2.78 -11.02
C PHE A 408 10.79 -1.56 -10.81
N TRP A 409 11.35 -0.36 -10.84
CA TRP A 409 10.57 0.87 -10.74
C TRP A 409 9.53 0.98 -11.87
N LEU A 410 9.92 0.71 -13.13
CA LEU A 410 8.99 0.66 -14.25
C LEU A 410 7.85 -0.35 -14.04
N ALA A 411 8.16 -1.51 -13.46
CA ALA A 411 7.16 -2.55 -13.20
C ALA A 411 6.14 -2.14 -12.12
N MET A 412 6.51 -1.23 -11.19
CA MET A 412 5.66 -0.79 -10.09
C MET A 412 4.72 0.38 -10.44
N TYR A 413 4.52 0.72 -11.69
CA TYR A 413 3.79 1.90 -12.18
C TYR A 413 2.49 2.22 -11.43
N ASN A 414 1.60 1.28 -11.20
CA ASN A 414 0.35 1.51 -10.45
C ASN A 414 0.52 1.39 -8.92
N ARG A 415 1.67 0.94 -8.46
CA ARG A 415 1.99 0.68 -7.05
C ARG A 415 2.94 1.76 -6.54
N GLY A 416 2.41 2.99 -6.40
CA GLY A 416 3.22 4.19 -6.10
C GLY A 416 4.10 4.05 -4.86
N PHE A 417 3.59 3.42 -3.79
CA PHE A 417 4.38 3.18 -2.58
C PHE A 417 5.62 2.30 -2.87
N GLU A 418 5.43 1.18 -3.57
CA GLU A 418 6.55 0.29 -3.89
C GLU A 418 7.50 0.94 -4.90
N GLY A 419 6.99 1.69 -5.90
CA GLY A 419 7.84 2.44 -6.83
C GLY A 419 8.71 3.47 -6.09
N TRP A 420 8.15 4.21 -5.15
CA TRP A 420 8.89 5.14 -4.30
C TRP A 420 9.90 4.41 -3.39
N THR A 421 9.54 3.25 -2.85
CA THR A 421 10.43 2.44 -2.02
C THR A 421 11.56 1.81 -2.81
N VAL A 422 11.29 1.33 -4.02
CA VAL A 422 12.31 0.82 -4.96
C VAL A 422 13.32 1.92 -5.27
N TRP A 423 12.84 3.12 -5.62
CA TRP A 423 13.72 4.24 -5.88
C TRP A 423 14.62 4.56 -4.66
N ARG A 424 14.06 4.69 -3.47
CA ARG A 424 14.84 4.95 -2.24
C ARG A 424 15.89 3.87 -1.95
N LYS A 425 15.60 2.60 -2.29
CA LYS A 425 16.50 1.48 -2.03
C LYS A 425 17.64 1.37 -3.03
N TYR A 426 17.37 1.68 -4.31
CA TYR A 426 18.35 1.47 -5.39
C TYR A 426 18.98 2.75 -5.89
N ASP A 427 18.44 3.93 -5.58
CA ASP A 427 18.74 5.26 -6.15
C ASP A 427 18.52 5.36 -7.67
N TYR A 428 17.71 4.48 -8.24
CA TYR A 428 17.41 4.43 -9.68
C TYR A 428 15.91 4.21 -9.93
N PRO A 429 15.41 4.81 -11.04
CA PRO A 429 16.07 5.69 -11.98
C PRO A 429 16.41 7.06 -11.39
N VAL A 430 17.16 7.87 -12.14
CA VAL A 430 17.37 9.28 -11.73
C VAL A 430 16.06 10.04 -11.87
N MET A 431 15.56 10.57 -10.76
CA MET A 431 14.33 11.35 -10.71
C MET A 431 14.53 12.75 -11.27
N ASN A 432 13.50 13.30 -11.93
CA ASN A 432 13.48 14.68 -12.35
C ASN A 432 13.36 15.63 -11.15
N ILE A 433 13.93 16.81 -11.28
CA ILE A 433 13.74 17.89 -10.31
C ILE A 433 12.37 18.52 -10.61
N ALA A 434 11.53 18.64 -9.59
CA ALA A 434 10.23 19.30 -9.74
C ALA A 434 10.41 20.78 -10.13
N VAL A 435 9.66 21.22 -11.14
CA VAL A 435 9.90 22.52 -11.81
C VAL A 435 9.76 23.72 -10.87
N GLU A 436 8.81 23.68 -9.95
CA GLU A 436 8.53 24.80 -9.03
C GLU A 436 9.06 24.55 -7.59
N SER A 437 9.81 23.47 -7.39
CA SER A 437 10.36 23.12 -6.07
C SER A 437 11.86 23.00 -6.11
N GLU A 438 12.53 23.55 -5.07
CA GLU A 438 13.95 23.29 -4.80
C GLU A 438 14.12 22.07 -3.85
N ASN A 439 13.03 21.47 -3.38
CA ASN A 439 13.07 20.34 -2.47
C ASN A 439 13.40 19.04 -3.23
N PRO A 440 14.23 18.17 -2.68
CA PRO A 440 14.44 16.84 -3.23
C PRO A 440 13.19 15.97 -3.07
N VAL A 441 13.15 14.86 -3.82
CA VAL A 441 12.11 13.83 -3.62
C VAL A 441 12.08 13.41 -2.14
N PRO A 442 10.92 13.36 -1.50
CA PRO A 442 10.82 12.96 -0.10
C PRO A 442 11.31 11.52 0.13
N LEU A 443 12.05 11.33 1.22
CA LEU A 443 12.56 10.03 1.65
C LEU A 443 11.64 9.37 2.70
N ARG A 444 10.74 10.15 3.31
CA ARG A 444 9.72 9.69 4.27
C ARG A 444 8.58 10.69 4.37
N TYR A 445 7.47 10.28 4.98
CA TYR A 445 6.50 11.23 5.53
C TYR A 445 6.97 11.76 6.89
N THR A 446 6.71 13.03 7.16
CA THR A 446 6.80 13.56 8.53
C THR A 446 5.70 12.94 9.40
N TYR A 447 5.94 12.88 10.69
CA TYR A 447 4.90 12.43 11.63
C TYR A 447 3.67 13.32 11.57
N PRO A 448 2.46 12.78 11.87
CA PRO A 448 1.23 13.54 11.91
C PRO A 448 1.31 14.75 12.83
N VAL A 449 0.57 15.80 12.47
CA VAL A 449 0.47 17.01 13.30
C VAL A 449 -0.18 16.71 14.66
N ASP A 450 -1.11 15.75 14.68
CA ASP A 450 -1.74 15.31 15.93
C ASP A 450 -0.74 14.66 16.90
N GLU A 451 0.21 13.88 16.42
CA GLU A 451 1.29 13.33 17.26
C GLU A 451 2.17 14.45 17.85
N GLN A 452 2.51 15.45 17.04
CA GLN A 452 3.29 16.61 17.49
C GLN A 452 2.56 17.43 18.57
N ASN A 453 1.23 17.44 18.58
CA ASN A 453 0.43 18.22 19.50
C ASN A 453 -0.06 17.43 20.74
N LEU A 454 -0.36 16.15 20.56
CA LEU A 454 -1.01 15.33 21.59
C LEU A 454 -0.04 14.37 22.29
N ASN A 455 0.96 13.83 21.55
CA ASN A 455 1.96 12.86 22.04
C ASN A 455 3.37 13.44 22.03
N VAL A 456 3.49 14.71 22.44
CA VAL A 456 4.68 15.58 22.26
C VAL A 456 5.98 14.94 22.73
N ASP A 457 6.00 14.39 23.95
CA ASP A 457 7.22 13.86 24.55
C ASP A 457 7.76 12.63 23.79
N ASN A 458 6.86 11.75 23.33
CA ASN A 458 7.21 10.57 22.57
C ASN A 458 7.58 10.93 21.12
N TRP A 459 6.85 11.88 20.49
CA TRP A 459 7.20 12.41 19.17
C TRP A 459 8.58 13.08 19.17
N ASP A 460 8.89 13.92 20.17
CA ASP A 460 10.19 14.61 20.25
C ASP A 460 11.35 13.60 20.40
N ALA A 461 11.14 12.57 21.23
CA ALA A 461 12.11 11.50 21.41
C ALA A 461 12.34 10.70 20.10
N ALA A 462 11.26 10.32 19.40
CA ALA A 462 11.32 9.59 18.12
C ALA A 462 11.97 10.46 17.03
N SER A 463 11.54 11.74 16.92
CA SER A 463 12.13 12.69 15.98
C SER A 463 13.64 12.83 16.18
N ALA A 464 14.09 12.95 17.44
CA ALA A 464 15.51 13.02 17.76
C ALA A 464 16.26 11.72 17.41
N ALA A 465 15.65 10.56 17.65
CA ALA A 465 16.25 9.24 17.39
C ALA A 465 16.51 9.01 15.89
N ILE A 466 15.59 9.39 15.01
CA ILE A 466 15.74 9.24 13.56
C ILE A 466 16.59 10.35 12.90
N GLY A 467 17.06 11.34 13.67
CA GLY A 467 17.88 12.45 13.15
C GLY A 467 17.09 13.66 12.68
N GLY A 468 15.82 13.77 13.04
CA GLY A 468 14.92 14.89 12.77
C GLY A 468 13.68 14.49 11.96
N ASP A 469 12.53 15.08 12.30
CA ASP A 469 11.26 14.84 11.61
C ASP A 469 11.16 15.71 10.35
N SER A 470 11.88 15.29 9.31
CA SER A 470 11.93 15.95 8.00
C SER A 470 11.63 14.96 6.88
N GLN A 471 11.04 15.44 5.78
CA GLN A 471 10.84 14.64 4.56
C GLN A 471 12.16 14.13 3.95
N THR A 472 13.29 14.77 4.27
CA THR A 472 14.63 14.39 3.79
C THR A 472 15.41 13.49 4.74
N THR A 473 14.86 13.17 5.89
CA THR A 473 15.46 12.20 6.81
C THR A 473 15.34 10.79 6.23
N LYS A 474 16.47 10.09 6.11
CA LYS A 474 16.51 8.72 5.59
C LYS A 474 15.92 7.73 6.59
N LEU A 475 15.26 6.72 6.07
CA LEU A 475 14.87 5.56 6.85
C LEU A 475 16.10 4.69 7.14
N PHE A 476 16.04 3.88 8.19
CA PHE A 476 17.18 3.06 8.66
C PHE A 476 17.78 2.14 7.58
N TRP A 477 16.98 1.68 6.60
CA TRP A 477 17.43 0.82 5.51
C TRP A 477 17.87 1.59 4.24
N ASP A 478 17.62 2.89 4.16
CA ASP A 478 18.01 3.77 3.05
C ASP A 478 19.38 4.38 3.34
N ILE A 479 20.42 3.65 3.00
CA ILE A 479 21.82 4.04 3.36
C ILE A 479 22.65 4.55 2.19
N MET A 480 22.07 4.65 0.96
CA MET A 480 22.78 5.11 -0.24
C MET A 480 22.56 6.58 -0.54
#